data_0005cc3e1a184bbc1b8eca99032b68f7
#
_entry.id   0005cc3e1a184bbc1b8eca99032b68f7
#
_cell.length_a   1.000
_cell.length_b   1.000
_cell.length_c   1.000
_cell.angle_alpha   90.00
_cell.angle_beta   90.00
_cell.angle_gamma   90.00
#
_symmetry.space_group_name_H-M   'P 1'
#
loop_
_entity.id
_entity.type
_entity.pdbx_description
1 polymer ?
#
loop_
_entity_poly.entity_id
_entity_poly.type
_entity_poly.pdbx_seq_one_letter_code
_entity_poly.pdbx_strand_id
1 'polypeptide(L)'
;MPKFVGTKGFTLKTTKMIIEQFKDEFLAHYSYAIVSECEQKIILIDPSRDPEPYYEFAKKFEAKIIGVIETHPHADFVSSHLQVHQDTGATIYAHSLTGVAYPFTPFDEGDEISFGKIKLKSLHTPGHSPDSISIVLEHDGRDKAVFTGDTLFIGDCGRPDLRESVGNLQAKREELARKMYHSLRDKMMTLNDEVLVYPAHGSGTLCGKALSTANSSTIGAEKLSNWSLQEMKEDDFVNELIADQPFIPKYFGFDVDLNRKGAAAFSPQMEKVKVLNNPDTEVLNADILVVDARPENIFKEGHLPGAINIVYGKKFETWLGSIVRPGEKFYLKAADQEQLAELIRRTASIGYEDFIEAAFVTYTGDVIMPVMPLEYFISNPEEFTIIDVRNENEMKKKTIFKDSLNIPLGELRERIKEVPAGKPVVVHCAGGSRSAAGSSIIAAELGTEIPVYDLGGAVRDFSSSEK
;
A
#
# COMPACT_ATOMS: atom_id res chain seq x y z
N MET A 1 -70.81 8.67 17.84
CA MET A 1 -69.57 8.06 17.37
C MET A 1 -68.45 8.87 17.91
N PRO A 2 -67.61 8.37 18.81
CA PRO A 2 -66.43 9.10 19.33
C PRO A 2 -65.27 9.04 18.35
N LYS A 3 -64.65 10.22 18.11
CA LYS A 3 -63.45 10.39 17.31
C LYS A 3 -62.20 9.80 18.05
N PHE A 4 -61.59 8.81 17.46
CA PHE A 4 -60.29 8.33 17.91
C PHE A 4 -59.22 9.40 17.58
N VAL A 5 -58.61 9.96 18.64
CA VAL A 5 -57.40 10.77 18.56
C VAL A 5 -56.20 9.80 18.47
N GLY A 6 -55.58 9.74 17.30
CA GLY A 6 -54.36 8.97 17.10
C GLY A 6 -53.20 9.56 17.90
N THR A 7 -52.70 8.83 18.86
CA THR A 7 -51.44 9.11 19.54
C THR A 7 -50.31 8.91 18.55
N LYS A 8 -49.61 10.01 18.22
CA LYS A 8 -48.32 9.93 17.51
C LYS A 8 -47.35 9.13 18.39
N GLY A 9 -47.07 7.91 17.98
CA GLY A 9 -46.02 7.12 18.61
C GLY A 9 -44.68 7.83 18.42
N PHE A 10 -44.08 8.24 19.51
CA PHE A 10 -42.67 8.64 19.55
C PHE A 10 -41.84 7.38 19.30
N THR A 11 -41.38 7.19 18.10
CA THR A 11 -40.31 6.21 17.83
C THR A 11 -39.08 6.77 18.51
N LEU A 12 -38.68 6.19 19.64
CA LEU A 12 -37.37 6.42 20.23
C LEU A 12 -36.35 5.98 19.17
N LYS A 13 -35.71 6.95 18.47
CA LYS A 13 -34.53 6.68 17.65
C LYS A 13 -33.49 6.12 18.61
N THR A 14 -33.16 4.83 18.47
CA THR A 14 -32.06 4.20 19.20
C THR A 14 -30.79 4.96 18.81
N THR A 15 -30.13 5.56 19.80
CA THR A 15 -28.83 6.26 19.60
C THR A 15 -27.78 5.20 19.34
N LYS A 16 -27.59 4.82 18.07
CA LYS A 16 -26.61 3.82 17.68
C LYS A 16 -25.40 4.53 17.04
N MET A 17 -24.23 4.16 17.46
CA MET A 17 -22.97 4.48 16.81
C MET A 17 -22.60 3.32 15.89
N ILE A 18 -22.15 3.61 14.69
CA ILE A 18 -21.67 2.63 13.73
C ILE A 18 -20.24 2.99 13.35
N ILE A 19 -19.37 2.00 13.35
CA ILE A 19 -18.02 2.06 12.76
C ILE A 19 -18.04 1.08 11.59
N GLU A 20 -17.79 1.58 10.38
CA GLU A 20 -17.58 0.76 9.19
C GLU A 20 -16.11 0.78 8.83
N GLN A 21 -15.53 -0.38 8.58
CA GLN A 21 -14.16 -0.55 8.09
C GLN A 21 -14.20 -0.89 6.60
N PHE A 22 -13.58 -0.08 5.78
CA PHE A 22 -13.35 -0.34 4.36
C PHE A 22 -11.96 -0.91 4.20
N LYS A 23 -11.84 -1.92 3.34
CA LYS A 23 -10.58 -2.62 3.11
C LYS A 23 -10.16 -2.53 1.65
N ASP A 24 -8.97 -2.01 1.40
CA ASP A 24 -8.24 -2.22 0.17
C ASP A 24 -7.38 -3.49 0.32
N GLU A 25 -7.73 -4.56 -0.42
CA GLU A 25 -7.03 -5.84 -0.32
C GLU A 25 -5.67 -5.85 -1.00
N PHE A 26 -5.42 -4.93 -1.93
CA PHE A 26 -4.19 -4.87 -2.72
C PHE A 26 -3.07 -4.13 -1.99
N LEU A 27 -3.42 -3.02 -1.33
CA LEU A 27 -2.50 -2.24 -0.50
C LEU A 27 -2.55 -2.64 0.99
N ALA A 28 -3.47 -3.56 1.35
CA ALA A 28 -3.75 -3.97 2.73
C ALA A 28 -4.10 -2.78 3.64
N HIS A 29 -4.72 -1.75 3.08
CA HIS A 29 -5.11 -0.53 3.76
C HIS A 29 -6.53 -0.63 4.32
N TYR A 30 -6.75 -0.06 5.50
CA TYR A 30 -8.03 0.09 6.16
C TYR A 30 -8.37 1.56 6.37
N SER A 31 -9.55 1.96 5.92
CA SER A 31 -10.14 3.25 6.20
C SER A 31 -11.46 3.09 6.94
N TYR A 32 -11.95 4.16 7.54
CA TYR A 32 -13.11 4.04 8.43
C TYR A 32 -14.14 5.13 8.19
N ALA A 33 -15.41 4.78 8.40
CA ALA A 33 -16.50 5.74 8.53
C ALA A 33 -17.17 5.60 9.91
N ILE A 34 -17.26 6.69 10.64
CA ILE A 34 -17.90 6.75 11.94
C ILE A 34 -19.22 7.51 11.80
N VAL A 35 -20.35 6.84 12.09
CA VAL A 35 -21.68 7.37 11.91
C VAL A 35 -22.32 7.71 13.25
N SER A 36 -22.81 8.93 13.38
CA SER A 36 -23.77 9.32 14.42
C SER A 36 -25.18 9.27 13.86
N GLU A 37 -25.91 8.18 14.10
CA GLU A 37 -27.28 8.02 13.59
C GLU A 37 -28.25 9.09 14.14
N CYS A 38 -28.01 9.62 15.34
CA CYS A 38 -28.86 10.65 15.92
C CYS A 38 -28.77 12.02 15.22
N GLU A 39 -27.62 12.31 14.59
CA GLU A 39 -27.38 13.55 13.85
C GLU A 39 -27.26 13.33 12.34
N GLN A 40 -27.26 12.08 11.85
CA GLN A 40 -27.04 11.75 10.45
C GLN A 40 -25.76 12.37 9.90
N LYS A 41 -24.67 12.25 10.66
CA LYS A 41 -23.35 12.77 10.34
C LYS A 41 -22.31 11.66 10.31
N ILE A 42 -21.37 11.79 9.39
CA ILE A 42 -20.25 10.86 9.20
C ILE A 42 -18.94 11.63 9.27
N ILE A 43 -17.94 11.04 9.93
CA ILE A 43 -16.54 11.40 9.80
C ILE A 43 -15.80 10.20 9.22
N LEU A 44 -14.97 10.45 8.20
CA LEU A 44 -14.07 9.48 7.60
C LEU A 44 -12.69 9.56 8.23
N ILE A 45 -11.98 8.43 8.28
CA ILE A 45 -10.58 8.36 8.68
C ILE A 45 -9.81 7.65 7.59
N ASP A 46 -8.75 8.29 7.08
CA ASP A 46 -7.80 7.80 6.07
C ASP A 46 -8.50 7.22 4.82
N PRO A 47 -9.40 7.97 4.14
CA PRO A 47 -10.14 7.43 3.00
C PRO A 47 -9.21 7.09 1.82
N SER A 48 -9.44 5.93 1.18
CA SER A 48 -8.70 5.48 0.01
C SER A 48 -8.90 6.41 -1.21
N ARG A 49 -8.14 6.18 -2.29
CA ARG A 49 -8.11 7.02 -3.50
C ARG A 49 -9.46 7.20 -4.18
N ASP A 50 -10.28 6.15 -4.21
CA ASP A 50 -11.64 6.18 -4.76
C ASP A 50 -12.66 6.55 -3.66
N PRO A 51 -13.32 7.71 -3.73
CA PRO A 51 -14.26 8.12 -2.68
C PRO A 51 -15.66 7.50 -2.81
N GLU A 52 -16.00 6.85 -3.92
CA GLU A 52 -17.36 6.36 -4.19
C GLU A 52 -17.92 5.43 -3.12
N PRO A 53 -17.14 4.46 -2.56
CA PRO A 53 -17.65 3.62 -1.47
C PRO A 53 -18.14 4.39 -0.25
N TYR A 54 -17.52 5.54 0.07
CA TYR A 54 -17.94 6.38 1.20
C TYR A 54 -19.19 7.19 0.88
N TYR A 55 -19.36 7.63 -0.37
CA TYR A 55 -20.58 8.31 -0.80
C TYR A 55 -21.79 7.37 -0.83
N GLU A 56 -21.61 6.14 -1.33
CA GLU A 56 -22.64 5.10 -1.28
C GLU A 56 -23.02 4.76 0.18
N PHE A 57 -22.02 4.66 1.04
CA PHE A 57 -22.24 4.43 2.47
C PHE A 57 -23.01 5.58 3.12
N ALA A 58 -22.62 6.83 2.86
CA ALA A 58 -23.32 8.01 3.37
C ALA A 58 -24.78 8.05 2.90
N LYS A 59 -25.03 7.73 1.64
CA LYS A 59 -26.39 7.62 1.05
C LYS A 59 -27.23 6.53 1.73
N LYS A 60 -26.63 5.36 2.01
CA LYS A 60 -27.31 4.25 2.70
C LYS A 60 -27.83 4.64 4.08
N PHE A 61 -27.10 5.50 4.80
CA PHE A 61 -27.48 5.99 6.13
C PHE A 61 -28.22 7.33 6.12
N GLU A 62 -28.50 7.88 4.92
CA GLU A 62 -29.07 9.23 4.76
C GLU A 62 -28.30 10.28 5.56
N ALA A 63 -26.98 10.12 5.65
CA ALA A 63 -26.09 10.90 6.49
C ALA A 63 -25.15 11.77 5.64
N LYS A 64 -24.69 12.89 6.23
CA LYS A 64 -23.74 13.80 5.59
C LYS A 64 -22.32 13.52 6.08
N ILE A 65 -21.37 13.45 5.17
CA ILE A 65 -19.95 13.46 5.50
C ILE A 65 -19.61 14.90 5.90
N ILE A 66 -19.21 15.09 7.16
CA ILE A 66 -18.91 16.40 7.73
C ILE A 66 -17.44 16.63 8.00
N GLY A 67 -16.65 15.56 8.02
CA GLY A 67 -15.22 15.62 8.29
C GLY A 67 -14.45 14.45 7.70
N VAL A 68 -13.19 14.69 7.42
CA VAL A 68 -12.18 13.70 7.06
C VAL A 68 -10.98 13.92 7.97
N ILE A 69 -10.52 12.87 8.64
CA ILE A 69 -9.31 12.92 9.47
C ILE A 69 -8.22 12.11 8.75
N GLU A 70 -7.07 12.72 8.51
CA GLU A 70 -5.86 12.03 8.06
C GLU A 70 -4.96 11.78 9.27
N THR A 71 -4.67 10.52 9.56
CA THR A 71 -3.78 10.16 10.69
C THR A 71 -2.35 10.62 10.44
N HIS A 72 -1.93 10.64 9.20
CA HIS A 72 -0.66 11.15 8.70
C HIS A 72 -0.72 11.24 7.16
N PRO A 73 0.19 11.96 6.47
CA PRO A 73 0.32 11.86 5.02
C PRO A 73 0.87 10.48 4.62
N HIS A 74 0.00 9.63 4.06
CA HIS A 74 0.32 8.24 3.71
C HIS A 74 1.39 8.13 2.63
N ALA A 75 2.24 7.11 2.74
CA ALA A 75 3.33 6.85 1.79
C ALA A 75 2.96 5.76 0.77
N ASP A 76 2.05 4.88 1.10
CA ASP A 76 1.76 3.66 0.35
C ASP A 76 0.45 3.71 -0.45
N PHE A 77 -0.35 4.78 -0.29
CA PHE A 77 -1.51 5.06 -1.11
C PHE A 77 -1.84 6.56 -1.15
N VAL A 78 -2.63 6.95 -2.15
CA VAL A 78 -3.15 8.32 -2.28
C VAL A 78 -4.54 8.40 -1.66
N SER A 79 -4.74 9.33 -0.73
CA SER A 79 -6.02 9.58 -0.08
C SER A 79 -6.94 10.47 -0.93
N SER A 80 -8.25 10.28 -0.81
CA SER A 80 -9.28 11.11 -1.44
C SER A 80 -9.75 12.30 -0.58
N HIS A 81 -9.10 12.59 0.54
CA HIS A 81 -9.51 13.62 1.50
C HIS A 81 -9.85 14.98 0.86
N LEU A 82 -9.02 15.45 -0.09
CA LEU A 82 -9.26 16.73 -0.77
C LEU A 82 -10.50 16.67 -1.66
N GLN A 83 -10.69 15.56 -2.40
CA GLN A 83 -11.91 15.39 -3.22
C GLN A 83 -13.15 15.32 -2.34
N VAL A 84 -13.14 14.54 -1.25
CA VAL A 84 -14.27 14.47 -0.31
C VAL A 84 -14.60 15.85 0.25
N HIS A 85 -13.57 16.67 0.61
CA HIS A 85 -13.79 18.06 1.00
C HIS A 85 -14.48 18.88 -0.08
N GLN A 86 -14.01 18.79 -1.33
CA GLN A 86 -14.55 19.55 -2.46
C GLN A 86 -16.01 19.15 -2.79
N ASP A 87 -16.32 17.86 -2.73
CA ASP A 87 -17.64 17.34 -3.12
C ASP A 87 -18.70 17.51 -2.04
N THR A 88 -18.31 17.48 -0.75
CA THR A 88 -19.26 17.43 0.38
C THR A 88 -19.22 18.66 1.29
N GLY A 89 -18.17 19.47 1.22
CA GLY A 89 -17.88 20.53 2.17
C GLY A 89 -17.35 20.03 3.53
N ALA A 90 -16.97 18.73 3.62
CA ALA A 90 -16.39 18.15 4.84
C ALA A 90 -15.11 18.87 5.26
N THR A 91 -14.92 19.12 6.54
CA THR A 91 -13.67 19.68 7.06
C THR A 91 -12.57 18.63 7.04
N ILE A 92 -11.38 18.98 6.52
CA ILE A 92 -10.20 18.12 6.64
C ILE A 92 -9.52 18.44 7.97
N TYR A 93 -9.22 17.41 8.75
CA TYR A 93 -8.48 17.46 10.01
C TYR A 93 -7.17 16.69 9.86
N ALA A 94 -6.08 17.29 10.28
CA ALA A 94 -4.75 16.67 10.28
C ALA A 94 -3.87 17.35 11.34
N HIS A 95 -2.78 16.70 11.73
CA HIS A 95 -1.83 17.31 12.66
C HIS A 95 -1.14 18.54 12.04
N SER A 96 -0.88 19.59 12.83
CA SER A 96 -0.27 20.85 12.36
C SER A 96 1.11 20.67 11.71
N LEU A 97 1.85 19.59 12.04
CA LEU A 97 3.17 19.27 11.47
C LEU A 97 3.13 18.63 10.09
N THR A 98 1.95 18.29 9.53
CA THR A 98 1.83 17.57 8.24
C THR A 98 2.39 18.35 7.05
N GLY A 99 2.35 19.70 7.11
CA GLY A 99 2.85 20.57 6.04
C GLY A 99 2.01 20.49 4.76
N VAL A 100 0.69 20.26 4.89
CA VAL A 100 -0.23 20.19 3.75
C VAL A 100 -0.46 21.55 3.09
N ALA A 101 -0.75 21.56 1.78
CA ALA A 101 -0.92 22.77 0.97
C ALA A 101 -2.38 23.19 0.75
N TYR A 102 -3.34 22.41 1.23
CA TYR A 102 -4.78 22.69 1.15
C TYR A 102 -5.34 23.20 2.49
N PRO A 103 -6.52 23.82 2.50
CA PRO A 103 -7.17 24.24 3.74
C PRO A 103 -7.50 23.04 4.63
N PHE A 104 -7.09 23.11 5.87
CA PHE A 104 -7.38 22.09 6.88
C PHE A 104 -7.56 22.74 8.27
N THR A 105 -8.12 21.99 9.18
CA THR A 105 -8.21 22.35 10.60
C THR A 105 -7.19 21.52 11.36
N PRO A 106 -6.26 22.14 12.10
CA PRO A 106 -5.35 21.41 12.99
C PRO A 106 -6.12 20.49 13.94
N PHE A 107 -5.59 19.30 14.13
CA PHE A 107 -6.13 18.31 15.05
C PHE A 107 -4.98 17.75 15.87
N ASP A 108 -4.49 18.58 16.75
CA ASP A 108 -3.29 18.33 17.54
C ASP A 108 -3.61 17.60 18.86
N GLU A 109 -2.61 17.37 19.69
CA GLU A 109 -2.77 16.69 20.99
C GLU A 109 -3.87 17.30 21.84
N GLY A 110 -4.86 16.51 22.19
CA GLY A 110 -5.96 16.90 23.06
C GLY A 110 -7.11 17.62 22.37
N ASP A 111 -7.02 17.90 21.06
CA ASP A 111 -8.14 18.45 20.30
C ASP A 111 -9.29 17.45 20.21
N GLU A 112 -10.52 17.96 20.16
CA GLU A 112 -11.73 17.15 20.17
C GLU A 112 -12.71 17.57 19.06
N ILE A 113 -13.34 16.59 18.43
CA ILE A 113 -14.47 16.77 17.50
C ILE A 113 -15.68 16.08 18.10
N SER A 114 -16.80 16.79 18.25
CA SER A 114 -18.04 16.22 18.80
C SER A 114 -19.17 16.26 17.79
N PHE A 115 -19.91 15.14 17.64
CA PHE A 115 -21.10 15.03 16.82
C PHE A 115 -22.06 13.98 17.43
N GLY A 116 -23.21 14.46 17.85
CA GLY A 116 -24.15 13.66 18.64
C GLY A 116 -23.56 13.24 19.99
N LYS A 117 -23.52 11.95 20.26
CA LYS A 117 -22.93 11.37 21.48
C LYS A 117 -21.48 10.89 21.27
N ILE A 118 -20.93 11.11 20.09
CA ILE A 118 -19.59 10.71 19.73
C ILE A 118 -18.64 11.90 19.95
N LYS A 119 -17.50 11.61 20.54
CA LYS A 119 -16.37 12.51 20.64
C LYS A 119 -15.13 11.81 20.12
N LEU A 120 -14.44 12.44 19.18
CA LEU A 120 -13.15 12.00 18.68
C LEU A 120 -12.07 12.88 19.30
N LYS A 121 -11.07 12.27 19.94
CA LYS A 121 -9.95 12.94 20.61
C LYS A 121 -8.66 12.61 19.88
N SER A 122 -7.86 13.62 19.59
CA SER A 122 -6.53 13.44 18.99
C SER A 122 -5.48 13.13 20.06
N LEU A 123 -4.67 12.11 19.77
CA LEU A 123 -3.43 11.82 20.48
C LEU A 123 -2.28 11.95 19.48
N HIS A 124 -1.32 12.85 19.75
CA HIS A 124 -0.11 12.95 18.93
C HIS A 124 0.80 11.75 19.22
N THR A 125 0.95 10.85 18.27
CA THR A 125 1.67 9.58 18.40
C THR A 125 2.80 9.44 17.37
N PRO A 126 3.83 10.33 17.45
CA PRO A 126 4.95 10.30 16.52
C PRO A 126 5.75 9.01 16.66
N GLY A 127 6.34 8.57 15.53
CA GLY A 127 7.16 7.35 15.49
C GLY A 127 7.25 6.79 14.08
N HIS A 128 6.12 6.40 13.47
CA HIS A 128 6.05 6.11 12.04
C HIS A 128 6.34 7.37 11.21
N SER A 129 5.71 8.46 11.56
CA SER A 129 6.05 9.80 11.06
C SER A 129 6.02 10.81 12.20
N PRO A 130 6.65 12.01 12.04
CA PRO A 130 6.67 13.02 13.08
C PRO A 130 5.29 13.65 13.35
N ASP A 131 4.38 13.55 12.40
CA ASP A 131 3.06 14.16 12.35
C ASP A 131 1.92 13.14 12.56
N SER A 132 2.23 11.90 12.94
CA SER A 132 1.23 10.85 13.19
C SER A 132 0.35 11.17 14.39
N ILE A 133 -0.96 10.93 14.22
CA ILE A 133 -1.95 10.98 15.30
C ILE A 133 -2.73 9.67 15.38
N SER A 134 -3.19 9.35 16.59
CA SER A 134 -4.19 8.30 16.84
C SER A 134 -5.47 8.95 17.35
N ILE A 135 -6.63 8.42 16.98
CA ILE A 135 -7.91 9.04 17.28
C ILE A 135 -8.69 8.15 18.25
N VAL A 136 -8.90 8.60 19.48
CA VAL A 136 -9.74 7.90 20.46
C VAL A 136 -11.19 8.28 20.25
N LEU A 137 -12.04 7.28 20.08
CA LEU A 137 -13.49 7.43 19.98
C LEU A 137 -14.12 7.20 21.35
N GLU A 138 -14.71 8.26 21.90
CA GLU A 138 -15.55 8.22 23.10
C GLU A 138 -17.02 8.20 22.68
N HIS A 139 -17.81 7.34 23.31
CA HIS A 139 -19.27 7.32 23.17
C HIS A 139 -19.93 7.15 24.53
N ASP A 140 -20.87 8.04 24.84
CA ASP A 140 -21.54 8.11 26.15
C ASP A 140 -20.53 8.18 27.34
N GLY A 141 -19.46 8.99 27.20
CA GLY A 141 -18.45 9.23 28.24
C GLY A 141 -17.50 8.06 28.50
N ARG A 142 -17.38 7.13 27.56
CA ARG A 142 -16.41 5.99 27.65
C ARG A 142 -15.65 5.84 26.34
N ASP A 143 -14.36 5.64 26.43
CA ASP A 143 -13.52 5.29 25.29
C ASP A 143 -13.94 3.90 24.79
N LYS A 144 -14.25 3.78 23.50
CA LYS A 144 -14.75 2.57 22.85
C LYS A 144 -13.79 2.00 21.85
N ALA A 145 -13.08 2.86 21.13
CA ALA A 145 -12.16 2.48 20.07
C ALA A 145 -11.03 3.49 19.95
N VAL A 146 -9.93 3.05 19.38
CA VAL A 146 -8.82 3.91 18.94
C VAL A 146 -8.46 3.54 17.51
N PHE A 147 -8.43 4.55 16.62
CA PHE A 147 -7.91 4.44 15.27
C PHE A 147 -6.46 4.86 15.31
N THR A 148 -5.58 3.90 15.14
CA THR A 148 -4.16 4.05 15.47
C THR A 148 -3.30 4.51 14.31
N GLY A 149 -3.88 4.64 13.10
CA GLY A 149 -3.07 4.87 11.91
C GLY A 149 -1.97 3.82 11.82
N ASP A 150 -0.75 4.30 11.59
CA ASP A 150 0.46 3.47 11.54
C ASP A 150 1.27 3.52 12.86
N THR A 151 0.62 3.87 13.99
CA THR A 151 1.29 3.82 15.31
C THR A 151 1.28 2.40 15.88
N LEU A 152 0.10 1.80 16.01
CA LEU A 152 -0.07 0.45 16.55
C LEU A 152 -0.84 -0.41 15.54
N PHE A 153 -0.22 -1.50 15.10
CA PHE A 153 -0.85 -2.55 14.31
C PHE A 153 -1.23 -3.75 15.19
N ILE A 154 -1.99 -4.68 14.65
CA ILE A 154 -2.32 -5.91 15.37
C ILE A 154 -1.10 -6.84 15.31
N GLY A 155 -0.45 -7.02 16.46
CA GLY A 155 0.77 -7.81 16.63
C GLY A 155 2.08 -7.08 16.29
N ASP A 156 2.03 -5.83 15.82
CA ASP A 156 3.20 -5.05 15.39
C ASP A 156 3.01 -3.55 15.64
N CYS A 157 3.97 -2.72 15.21
CA CYS A 157 3.86 -1.27 15.13
C CYS A 157 4.49 -0.74 13.83
N GLY A 158 4.20 0.50 13.47
CA GLY A 158 4.68 1.11 12.25
C GLY A 158 6.19 1.36 12.23
N ARG A 159 6.78 1.22 11.04
CA ARG A 159 8.22 1.44 10.82
C ARG A 159 8.57 2.94 10.84
N PRO A 160 9.78 3.32 11.31
CA PRO A 160 10.14 4.73 11.52
C PRO A 160 10.88 5.38 10.35
N ASP A 161 11.06 4.71 9.20
CA ASP A 161 12.04 5.07 8.18
C ASP A 161 11.47 5.57 6.85
N LEU A 162 10.14 5.77 6.73
CA LEU A 162 9.52 6.16 5.45
C LEU A 162 9.59 7.66 5.13
N ARG A 163 10.05 8.52 6.05
CA ARG A 163 10.15 9.98 5.91
C ARG A 163 11.59 10.49 5.79
N GLU A 164 12.51 9.63 5.35
CA GLU A 164 13.92 9.94 5.20
C GLU A 164 14.19 10.61 3.85
N SER A 165 14.20 11.93 3.77
CA SER A 165 14.49 12.60 2.50
C SER A 165 15.84 13.33 2.45
N VAL A 166 16.41 13.80 3.57
CA VAL A 166 17.69 14.54 3.59
C VAL A 166 18.36 14.44 4.96
N GLY A 167 19.67 14.25 5.00
CA GLY A 167 20.52 14.34 6.21
C GLY A 167 21.00 12.99 6.72
N ASN A 168 21.33 12.88 8.01
CA ASN A 168 21.73 11.61 8.63
C ASN A 168 20.51 10.71 8.83
N LEU A 169 20.25 9.84 7.84
CA LEU A 169 19.07 8.97 7.77
C LEU A 169 18.97 8.05 8.99
N GLN A 170 20.09 7.46 9.43
CA GLN A 170 20.11 6.56 10.58
C GLN A 170 19.71 7.28 11.88
N ALA A 171 20.25 8.48 12.13
CA ALA A 171 19.90 9.24 13.33
C ALA A 171 18.43 9.64 13.38
N LYS A 172 17.82 9.98 12.22
CA LYS A 172 16.39 10.29 12.13
C LYS A 172 15.53 9.06 12.40
N ARG A 173 15.90 7.91 11.87
CA ARG A 173 15.23 6.62 12.08
C ARG A 173 15.24 6.24 13.56
N GLU A 174 16.39 6.34 14.22
CA GLU A 174 16.52 6.06 15.65
C GLU A 174 15.69 7.05 16.49
N GLU A 175 15.68 8.35 16.14
CA GLU A 175 14.85 9.35 16.82
C GLU A 175 13.36 9.01 16.72
N LEU A 176 12.87 8.66 15.52
CA LEU A 176 11.48 8.28 15.32
C LEU A 176 11.14 6.96 16.03
N ALA A 177 12.05 5.99 16.04
CA ALA A 177 11.88 4.75 16.80
C ALA A 177 11.75 5.01 18.31
N ARG A 178 12.52 5.94 18.88
CA ARG A 178 12.38 6.37 20.28
C ARG A 178 11.02 7.05 20.51
N LYS A 179 10.59 7.91 19.61
CA LYS A 179 9.26 8.53 19.69
C LYS A 179 8.15 7.46 19.63
N MET A 180 8.29 6.43 18.80
CA MET A 180 7.35 5.29 18.75
C MET A 180 7.27 4.58 20.10
N TYR A 181 8.43 4.33 20.74
CA TYR A 181 8.47 3.72 22.07
C TYR A 181 7.60 4.49 23.08
N HIS A 182 7.76 5.81 23.14
CA HIS A 182 6.98 6.67 24.03
C HIS A 182 5.51 6.76 23.59
N SER A 183 5.20 6.89 22.31
CA SER A 183 3.83 6.92 21.81
C SER A 183 3.05 5.66 22.21
N LEU A 184 3.69 4.49 22.12
CA LEU A 184 3.06 3.22 22.51
C LEU A 184 2.85 3.13 24.01
N ARG A 185 3.86 3.46 24.85
CA ARG A 185 3.82 3.26 26.29
C ARG A 185 3.06 4.35 27.02
N ASP A 186 3.31 5.62 26.67
CA ASP A 186 2.78 6.76 27.42
C ASP A 186 1.36 7.13 26.96
N LYS A 187 0.90 6.61 25.80
CA LYS A 187 -0.42 6.91 25.22
C LYS A 187 -1.24 5.66 24.94
N MET A 188 -0.80 4.77 24.07
CA MET A 188 -1.60 3.59 23.71
C MET A 188 -1.84 2.66 24.90
N MET A 189 -0.81 2.33 25.67
CA MET A 189 -0.92 1.43 26.83
C MET A 189 -1.68 2.05 28.00
N THR A 190 -1.93 3.35 28.04
CA THR A 190 -2.74 3.99 29.07
C THR A 190 -4.25 3.85 28.85
N LEU A 191 -4.67 3.48 27.64
CA LEU A 191 -6.06 3.20 27.34
C LEU A 191 -6.55 1.93 28.03
N ASN A 192 -7.85 1.89 28.33
CA ASN A 192 -8.47 0.72 28.94
C ASN A 192 -8.35 -0.52 28.04
N ASP A 193 -8.19 -1.68 28.64
CA ASP A 193 -7.96 -2.94 27.94
C ASP A 193 -9.10 -3.35 27.00
N GLU A 194 -10.33 -2.88 27.25
CA GLU A 194 -11.52 -3.15 26.42
C GLU A 194 -11.66 -2.23 25.20
N VAL A 195 -10.82 -1.21 25.06
CA VAL A 195 -10.82 -0.29 23.89
C VAL A 195 -10.42 -1.06 22.65
N LEU A 196 -11.27 -1.00 21.61
CA LEU A 196 -11.01 -1.64 20.31
C LEU A 196 -9.88 -0.93 19.58
N VAL A 197 -8.99 -1.67 18.96
CA VAL A 197 -7.88 -1.17 18.13
C VAL A 197 -8.23 -1.34 16.66
N TYR A 198 -8.23 -0.24 15.92
CA TYR A 198 -8.46 -0.14 14.48
C TYR A 198 -7.25 0.50 13.78
N PRO A 199 -6.33 -0.32 13.23
CA PRO A 199 -5.12 0.17 12.55
C PRO A 199 -5.42 0.62 11.11
N ALA A 200 -4.50 1.39 10.49
CA ALA A 200 -4.62 1.73 9.07
C ALA A 200 -4.24 0.58 8.14
N HIS A 201 -3.55 -0.45 8.62
CA HIS A 201 -3.11 -1.56 7.78
C HIS A 201 -3.31 -2.94 8.40
N GLY A 202 -3.50 -3.92 7.51
CA GLY A 202 -3.51 -5.34 7.80
C GLY A 202 -2.27 -6.08 7.28
N SER A 203 -2.29 -7.40 7.39
CA SER A 203 -1.21 -8.27 6.89
C SER A 203 -0.98 -8.06 5.39
N GLY A 204 0.27 -7.83 5.02
CA GLY A 204 0.72 -7.64 3.63
C GLY A 204 1.14 -6.23 3.30
N THR A 205 0.97 -5.24 4.17
CA THR A 205 1.54 -3.90 4.02
C THR A 205 3.08 -3.92 4.10
N LEU A 206 3.71 -2.88 3.55
CA LEU A 206 5.13 -2.59 3.73
C LEU A 206 5.39 -1.62 4.90
N CYS A 207 4.35 -1.15 5.59
CA CYS A 207 4.46 -0.24 6.73
C CYS A 207 4.83 -0.93 8.06
N GLY A 208 4.89 -2.27 8.09
CA GLY A 208 5.32 -3.08 9.24
C GLY A 208 5.88 -4.44 8.81
N LYS A 209 6.34 -5.27 9.78
CA LYS A 209 7.05 -6.54 9.50
C LYS A 209 6.17 -7.78 9.60
N ALA A 210 5.32 -7.86 10.62
CA ALA A 210 4.70 -9.11 11.06
C ALA A 210 3.24 -8.94 11.52
N LEU A 211 2.43 -8.18 10.77
CA LEU A 211 1.05 -7.92 11.10
C LEU A 211 0.20 -9.20 11.09
N SER A 212 -0.71 -9.29 12.05
CA SER A 212 -1.75 -10.32 12.10
C SER A 212 -2.73 -10.19 10.92
N THR A 213 -3.43 -11.28 10.61
CA THR A 213 -4.54 -11.29 9.63
C THR A 213 -5.86 -10.78 10.21
N ALA A 214 -5.93 -10.49 11.51
CA ALA A 214 -7.11 -9.93 12.15
C ALA A 214 -7.33 -8.47 11.73
N ASN A 215 -8.61 -8.06 11.62
CA ASN A 215 -8.98 -6.70 11.18
C ASN A 215 -9.12 -5.72 12.35
N SER A 216 -9.23 -6.20 13.58
CA SER A 216 -9.32 -5.43 14.81
C SER A 216 -8.85 -6.24 16.00
N SER A 217 -8.51 -5.57 17.09
CA SER A 217 -8.07 -6.18 18.36
C SER A 217 -8.60 -5.34 19.51
N THR A 218 -8.06 -5.55 20.70
CA THR A 218 -8.26 -4.68 21.88
C THR A 218 -6.91 -4.29 22.47
N ILE A 219 -6.86 -3.16 23.16
CA ILE A 219 -5.63 -2.72 23.86
C ILE A 219 -5.12 -3.81 24.80
N GLY A 220 -6.01 -4.49 25.52
CA GLY A 220 -5.62 -5.59 26.42
C GLY A 220 -5.02 -6.78 25.67
N ALA A 221 -5.58 -7.17 24.52
CA ALA A 221 -5.03 -8.25 23.71
C ALA A 221 -3.64 -7.89 23.16
N GLU A 222 -3.48 -6.65 22.67
CA GLU A 222 -2.18 -6.17 22.18
C GLU A 222 -1.13 -6.10 23.30
N LYS A 223 -1.47 -5.64 24.51
CA LYS A 223 -0.57 -5.68 25.67
C LYS A 223 -0.07 -7.08 25.96
N LEU A 224 -0.87 -8.14 25.70
CA LEU A 224 -0.49 -9.52 25.97
C LEU A 224 0.38 -10.15 24.87
N SER A 225 0.15 -9.82 23.61
CA SER A 225 0.71 -10.57 22.47
C SER A 225 1.56 -9.75 21.51
N ASN A 226 1.40 -8.43 21.47
CA ASN A 226 2.14 -7.57 20.56
C ASN A 226 3.57 -7.35 21.09
N TRP A 227 4.58 -7.70 20.30
CA TRP A 227 5.99 -7.57 20.69
C TRP A 227 6.36 -6.13 21.08
N SER A 228 5.78 -5.13 20.35
CA SER A 228 6.11 -3.72 20.52
C SER A 228 5.60 -3.15 21.86
N LEU A 229 4.64 -3.81 22.50
CA LEU A 229 4.07 -3.44 23.80
C LEU A 229 4.66 -4.24 24.97
N GLN A 230 5.53 -5.22 24.72
CA GLN A 230 6.17 -5.99 25.77
C GLN A 230 7.14 -5.12 26.61
N GLU A 231 7.36 -5.53 27.85
CA GLU A 231 8.33 -4.88 28.72
C GLU A 231 9.76 -5.07 28.16
N MET A 232 10.38 -3.99 27.76
CA MET A 232 11.76 -3.94 27.27
C MET A 232 12.36 -2.55 27.45
N LYS A 233 13.69 -2.46 27.42
CA LYS A 233 14.38 -1.17 27.43
C LYS A 233 14.17 -0.44 26.12
N GLU A 234 14.20 0.88 26.16
CA GLU A 234 14.03 1.72 24.97
C GLU A 234 15.06 1.38 23.87
N ASP A 235 16.34 1.20 24.22
CA ASP A 235 17.38 0.86 23.24
C ASP A 235 17.15 -0.51 22.59
N ASP A 236 16.66 -1.50 23.34
CA ASP A 236 16.32 -2.82 22.81
C ASP A 236 15.14 -2.73 21.84
N PHE A 237 14.12 -1.92 22.18
CA PHE A 237 12.99 -1.63 21.29
C PHE A 237 13.44 -0.94 19.99
N VAL A 238 14.29 0.09 20.09
CA VAL A 238 14.82 0.81 18.93
C VAL A 238 15.56 -0.15 18.01
N ASN A 239 16.45 -0.96 18.54
CA ASN A 239 17.22 -1.94 17.77
C ASN A 239 16.30 -2.95 17.08
N GLU A 240 15.30 -3.47 17.77
CA GLU A 240 14.33 -4.42 17.20
C GLU A 240 13.47 -3.74 16.13
N LEU A 241 12.99 -2.52 16.37
CA LEU A 241 12.14 -1.81 15.42
C LEU A 241 12.85 -1.48 14.11
N ILE A 242 14.09 -1.01 14.17
CA ILE A 242 14.84 -0.62 12.96
C ILE A 242 15.44 -1.81 12.19
N ALA A 243 15.57 -2.97 12.83
CA ALA A 243 16.13 -4.17 12.20
C ALA A 243 15.16 -4.78 11.18
N ASP A 244 15.71 -5.36 10.11
CA ASP A 244 14.99 -6.20 9.13
C ASP A 244 13.71 -5.58 8.51
N GLN A 245 13.63 -4.25 8.40
CA GLN A 245 12.49 -3.59 7.76
C GLN A 245 12.37 -4.00 6.28
N PRO A 246 11.13 -4.11 5.74
CA PRO A 246 10.92 -4.31 4.30
C PRO A 246 11.58 -3.22 3.46
N PHE A 247 11.84 -3.50 2.18
CA PHE A 247 12.32 -2.46 1.25
C PHE A 247 11.31 -1.30 1.12
N ILE A 248 11.80 -0.13 0.73
CA ILE A 248 10.96 1.06 0.50
C ILE A 248 10.74 1.21 -1.01
N PRO A 249 9.50 1.09 -1.51
CA PRO A 249 9.17 1.37 -2.91
C PRO A 249 9.48 2.81 -3.32
N LYS A 250 9.81 3.02 -4.60
CA LYS A 250 10.15 4.36 -5.14
C LYS A 250 8.99 5.36 -5.04
N TYR A 251 7.74 4.89 -5.09
CA TYR A 251 6.57 5.75 -5.06
C TYR A 251 6.23 6.31 -3.66
N PHE A 252 6.78 5.75 -2.57
CA PHE A 252 6.43 6.16 -1.21
C PHE A 252 6.66 7.65 -0.96
N GLY A 253 7.81 8.18 -1.34
CA GLY A 253 8.09 9.61 -1.21
C GLY A 253 7.19 10.48 -2.07
N PHE A 254 6.84 9.99 -3.25
CA PHE A 254 5.93 10.66 -4.17
C PHE A 254 4.50 10.74 -3.61
N ASP A 255 3.99 9.64 -3.05
CA ASP A 255 2.63 9.61 -2.46
C ASP A 255 2.52 10.50 -1.24
N VAL A 256 3.55 10.55 -0.37
CA VAL A 256 3.59 11.53 0.74
C VAL A 256 3.46 12.96 0.21
N ASP A 257 4.20 13.32 -0.83
CA ASP A 257 4.15 14.66 -1.42
C ASP A 257 2.80 14.93 -2.11
N LEU A 258 2.23 13.93 -2.77
CA LEU A 258 0.92 14.04 -3.41
C LEU A 258 -0.20 14.19 -2.37
N ASN A 259 -0.17 13.42 -1.27
CA ASN A 259 -1.11 13.54 -0.17
C ASN A 259 -1.00 14.89 0.54
N ARG A 260 0.19 15.47 0.63
CA ARG A 260 0.38 16.84 1.17
C ARG A 260 -0.13 17.94 0.24
N LYS A 261 -0.06 17.73 -1.06
CA LYS A 261 -0.59 18.66 -2.07
C LYS A 261 -2.10 18.52 -2.24
N GLY A 262 -2.61 17.31 -2.02
CA GLY A 262 -3.96 16.88 -2.36
C GLY A 262 -4.05 16.41 -3.80
N ALA A 263 -4.54 15.19 -4.01
CA ALA A 263 -4.71 14.60 -5.33
C ALA A 263 -5.91 15.23 -6.07
N ALA A 264 -5.84 15.25 -7.40
CA ALA A 264 -6.96 15.63 -8.25
C ALA A 264 -8.13 14.65 -8.12
N ALA A 265 -9.35 15.06 -8.52
CA ALA A 265 -10.54 14.23 -8.42
C ALA A 265 -10.40 12.93 -9.22
N PHE A 266 -10.77 11.78 -8.60
CA PHE A 266 -10.51 10.44 -9.11
C PHE A 266 -11.15 10.17 -10.48
N SER A 267 -12.49 10.22 -10.59
CA SER A 267 -13.19 9.87 -11.83
C SER A 267 -12.75 10.72 -13.03
N PRO A 268 -12.62 12.07 -12.92
CA PRO A 268 -12.10 12.87 -14.02
C PRO A 268 -10.67 12.53 -14.45
N GLN A 269 -9.82 12.03 -13.55
CA GLN A 269 -8.48 11.58 -13.91
C GLN A 269 -8.51 10.24 -14.65
N MET A 270 -9.38 9.30 -14.21
CA MET A 270 -9.54 8.03 -14.93
C MET A 270 -10.02 8.24 -16.38
N GLU A 271 -10.93 9.19 -16.60
CA GLU A 271 -11.44 9.55 -17.93
C GLU A 271 -10.38 10.13 -18.87
N LYS A 272 -9.31 10.70 -18.35
CA LYS A 272 -8.18 11.23 -19.15
C LYS A 272 -7.26 10.16 -19.69
N VAL A 273 -7.25 8.97 -19.08
CA VAL A 273 -6.38 7.87 -19.51
C VAL A 273 -6.81 7.43 -20.92
N LYS A 274 -5.91 7.63 -21.88
CA LYS A 274 -6.16 7.25 -23.28
C LYS A 274 -6.19 5.75 -23.43
N VAL A 275 -7.33 5.18 -23.84
CA VAL A 275 -7.46 3.75 -24.15
C VAL A 275 -7.40 3.56 -25.66
N LEU A 276 -6.46 2.75 -26.14
CA LEU A 276 -6.28 2.41 -27.54
C LEU A 276 -7.03 1.11 -27.85
N ASN A 277 -7.97 1.14 -28.80
CA ASN A 277 -8.76 -0.04 -29.17
C ASN A 277 -7.95 -1.05 -30.00
N ASN A 278 -7.11 -0.57 -30.90
CA ASN A 278 -6.21 -1.37 -31.74
C ASN A 278 -4.90 -0.57 -31.92
N PRO A 279 -3.96 -0.62 -30.96
CA PRO A 279 -2.67 0.02 -31.16
C PRO A 279 -1.93 -0.74 -32.26
N ASP A 280 -1.69 -0.08 -33.36
CA ASP A 280 -0.67 -0.52 -34.30
C ASP A 280 0.70 -0.19 -33.69
N THR A 281 1.71 -1.05 -33.86
CA THR A 281 3.06 -0.81 -33.32
C THR A 281 3.67 0.51 -33.78
N GLU A 282 3.29 1.00 -34.93
CA GLU A 282 3.71 2.31 -35.44
C GLU A 282 3.19 3.50 -34.61
N VAL A 283 2.15 3.31 -33.81
CA VAL A 283 1.54 4.35 -32.96
C VAL A 283 2.23 4.45 -31.59
N LEU A 284 2.92 3.37 -31.16
CA LEU A 284 3.61 3.36 -29.87
C LEU A 284 5.01 3.96 -30.03
N ASN A 285 5.36 4.88 -29.13
CA ASN A 285 6.71 5.41 -29.04
C ASN A 285 7.62 4.35 -28.39
N ALA A 286 8.64 3.88 -29.08
CA ALA A 286 9.56 2.85 -28.62
C ALA A 286 10.40 3.27 -27.39
N ASP A 287 10.53 4.59 -27.12
CA ASP A 287 11.26 5.12 -25.97
C ASP A 287 10.41 5.07 -24.67
N ILE A 288 9.12 4.75 -24.77
CA ILE A 288 8.20 4.68 -23.62
C ILE A 288 8.07 3.22 -23.19
N LEU A 289 8.32 2.98 -21.91
CA LEU A 289 8.19 1.66 -21.31
C LEU A 289 6.80 1.05 -21.50
N VAL A 290 6.74 -0.23 -21.84
CA VAL A 290 5.49 -1.01 -21.83
C VAL A 290 5.44 -1.86 -20.56
N VAL A 291 4.45 -1.62 -19.71
CA VAL A 291 4.10 -2.48 -18.58
C VAL A 291 3.03 -3.45 -19.06
N ASP A 292 3.40 -4.72 -19.23
CA ASP A 292 2.50 -5.80 -19.65
C ASP A 292 2.05 -6.59 -18.41
N ALA A 293 0.78 -6.48 -18.06
CA ALA A 293 0.21 -7.11 -16.88
C ALA A 293 -0.41 -8.50 -17.16
N ARG A 294 -0.26 -9.03 -18.37
CA ARG A 294 -0.73 -10.38 -18.70
C ARG A 294 0.00 -11.43 -17.89
N PRO A 295 -0.60 -12.64 -17.73
CA PRO A 295 0.07 -13.79 -17.14
C PRO A 295 1.44 -14.08 -17.79
N GLU A 296 2.41 -14.51 -17.00
CA GLU A 296 3.80 -14.70 -17.43
C GLU A 296 3.95 -15.68 -18.60
N ASN A 297 3.12 -16.73 -18.68
CA ASN A 297 3.14 -17.66 -19.79
C ASN A 297 2.70 -17.00 -21.11
N ILE A 298 1.65 -16.17 -21.07
CA ILE A 298 1.15 -15.43 -22.25
C ILE A 298 2.16 -14.36 -22.68
N PHE A 299 2.80 -13.68 -21.72
CA PHE A 299 3.87 -12.74 -22.02
C PHE A 299 5.04 -13.41 -22.75
N LYS A 300 5.48 -14.57 -22.27
CA LYS A 300 6.59 -15.33 -22.86
C LYS A 300 6.32 -15.83 -24.27
N GLU A 301 5.06 -16.14 -24.60
CA GLU A 301 4.65 -16.55 -25.95
C GLU A 301 4.69 -15.44 -26.98
N GLY A 302 4.58 -14.17 -26.53
CA GLY A 302 4.67 -13.01 -27.41
C GLY A 302 4.42 -11.70 -26.69
N HIS A 303 5.39 -10.78 -26.74
CA HIS A 303 5.29 -9.44 -26.15
C HIS A 303 5.97 -8.38 -27.02
N LEU A 304 5.71 -7.10 -26.69
CA LEU A 304 6.32 -5.97 -27.35
C LEU A 304 7.81 -5.86 -26.97
N PRO A 305 8.68 -5.43 -27.90
CA PRO A 305 10.08 -5.16 -27.59
C PRO A 305 10.23 -4.21 -26.40
N GLY A 306 11.11 -4.54 -25.45
CA GLY A 306 11.36 -3.74 -24.27
C GLY A 306 10.26 -3.75 -23.20
N ALA A 307 9.19 -4.55 -23.39
CA ALA A 307 8.13 -4.65 -22.39
C ALA A 307 8.59 -5.36 -21.11
N ILE A 308 8.08 -4.89 -19.97
CA ILE A 308 8.31 -5.48 -18.65
C ILE A 308 7.03 -6.18 -18.18
N ASN A 309 7.14 -7.44 -17.71
CA ASN A 309 5.99 -8.20 -17.24
C ASN A 309 5.74 -7.99 -15.75
N ILE A 310 4.91 -7.01 -15.41
CA ILE A 310 4.41 -6.82 -14.04
C ILE A 310 3.03 -7.48 -13.94
N VAL A 311 3.03 -8.78 -13.63
CA VAL A 311 1.84 -9.62 -13.69
C VAL A 311 0.68 -9.07 -12.84
N TYR A 312 -0.53 -9.08 -13.41
CA TYR A 312 -1.76 -8.80 -12.67
C TYR A 312 -1.89 -9.76 -11.47
N GLY A 313 -1.97 -9.18 -10.26
CA GLY A 313 -2.03 -9.93 -9.02
C GLY A 313 -2.06 -9.01 -7.80
N LYS A 314 -2.05 -9.58 -6.60
CA LYS A 314 -2.22 -8.85 -5.33
C LYS A 314 -1.14 -7.79 -5.04
N LYS A 315 -0.02 -7.80 -5.74
CA LYS A 315 1.11 -6.89 -5.52
C LYS A 315 1.46 -6.07 -6.77
N PHE A 316 0.49 -5.91 -7.69
CA PHE A 316 0.72 -5.16 -8.93
C PHE A 316 1.19 -3.73 -8.63
N GLU A 317 0.48 -2.98 -7.79
CA GLU A 317 0.79 -1.60 -7.40
C GLU A 317 2.17 -1.48 -6.77
N THR A 318 2.45 -2.38 -5.83
CA THR A 318 3.75 -2.43 -5.13
C THR A 318 4.89 -2.60 -6.12
N TRP A 319 4.76 -3.51 -7.09
CA TRP A 319 5.83 -3.75 -8.07
C TRP A 319 5.85 -2.70 -9.16
N LEU A 320 4.70 -2.19 -9.60
CA LEU A 320 4.64 -1.06 -10.52
C LEU A 320 5.42 0.13 -9.95
N GLY A 321 5.07 0.57 -8.74
CA GLY A 321 5.70 1.72 -8.11
C GLY A 321 7.12 1.47 -7.57
N SER A 322 7.58 0.19 -7.53
CA SER A 322 8.98 -0.15 -7.23
C SER A 322 9.87 -0.16 -8.47
N ILE A 323 9.32 -0.51 -9.63
CA ILE A 323 10.05 -0.68 -10.89
C ILE A 323 10.01 0.60 -11.73
N VAL A 324 8.83 1.19 -11.90
CA VAL A 324 8.61 2.44 -12.62
C VAL A 324 8.85 3.62 -11.67
N ARG A 325 9.60 4.62 -12.13
CA ARG A 325 9.88 5.81 -11.30
C ARG A 325 8.71 6.79 -11.31
N PRO A 326 8.48 7.53 -10.23
CA PRO A 326 7.55 8.66 -10.27
C PRO A 326 7.90 9.63 -11.42
N GLY A 327 6.90 9.98 -12.24
CA GLY A 327 7.08 10.83 -13.42
C GLY A 327 7.48 10.10 -14.69
N GLU A 328 7.86 8.83 -14.64
CA GLU A 328 8.18 8.04 -15.82
C GLU A 328 6.91 7.62 -16.56
N LYS A 329 6.77 8.00 -17.83
CA LYS A 329 5.65 7.60 -18.67
C LYS A 329 5.74 6.12 -19.06
N PHE A 330 4.59 5.45 -19.10
CA PHE A 330 4.51 4.07 -19.55
C PHE A 330 3.18 3.78 -20.27
N TYR A 331 3.23 2.77 -21.14
CA TYR A 331 2.03 2.13 -21.68
C TYR A 331 1.59 1.01 -20.75
N LEU A 332 0.28 0.89 -20.51
CA LEU A 332 -0.29 -0.17 -19.69
C LEU A 332 -1.03 -1.18 -20.57
N LYS A 333 -0.61 -2.45 -20.52
CA LYS A 333 -1.21 -3.54 -21.29
C LYS A 333 -1.84 -4.56 -20.36
N ALA A 334 -3.09 -4.95 -20.65
CA ALA A 334 -3.84 -5.97 -19.94
C ALA A 334 -4.28 -7.13 -20.84
N ALA A 335 -4.85 -8.18 -20.26
CA ALA A 335 -5.36 -9.32 -20.99
C ALA A 335 -6.71 -9.03 -21.66
N ASP A 336 -7.55 -8.23 -21.02
CA ASP A 336 -8.88 -7.85 -21.48
C ASP A 336 -9.29 -6.45 -20.95
N GLN A 337 -10.45 -5.97 -21.38
CA GLN A 337 -10.93 -4.62 -21.06
C GLN A 337 -11.34 -4.47 -19.58
N GLU A 338 -11.85 -5.52 -18.95
CA GLU A 338 -12.24 -5.51 -17.53
C GLU A 338 -10.98 -5.37 -16.65
N GLN A 339 -9.99 -6.21 -16.92
CA GLN A 339 -8.69 -6.12 -16.24
C GLN A 339 -8.00 -4.78 -16.48
N LEU A 340 -8.10 -4.23 -17.71
CA LEU A 340 -7.51 -2.94 -18.04
C LEU A 340 -8.13 -1.82 -17.20
N ALA A 341 -9.45 -1.78 -17.12
CA ALA A 341 -10.17 -0.78 -16.32
C ALA A 341 -9.80 -0.88 -14.83
N GLU A 342 -9.70 -2.10 -14.29
CA GLU A 342 -9.26 -2.33 -12.91
C GLU A 342 -7.82 -1.87 -12.70
N LEU A 343 -6.89 -2.22 -13.60
CA LEU A 343 -5.49 -1.85 -13.49
C LEU A 343 -5.27 -0.33 -13.53
N ILE A 344 -6.05 0.41 -14.35
CA ILE A 344 -6.01 1.87 -14.37
C ILE A 344 -6.41 2.43 -12.98
N ARG A 345 -7.49 1.91 -12.38
CA ARG A 345 -7.93 2.32 -11.02
C ARG A 345 -6.87 1.99 -9.96
N ARG A 346 -6.30 0.78 -10.03
CA ARG A 346 -5.24 0.33 -9.13
C ARG A 346 -3.94 1.15 -9.28
N THR A 347 -3.61 1.55 -10.49
CA THR A 347 -2.49 2.46 -10.76
C THR A 347 -2.71 3.83 -10.10
N ALA A 348 -3.95 4.31 -10.09
CA ALA A 348 -4.30 5.56 -9.42
C ALA A 348 -4.24 5.47 -7.88
N SER A 349 -4.38 4.27 -7.29
CA SER A 349 -4.24 4.12 -5.83
C SER A 349 -2.86 4.53 -5.31
N ILE A 350 -1.83 4.51 -6.18
CA ILE A 350 -0.48 5.00 -5.92
C ILE A 350 -0.13 6.27 -6.71
N GLY A 351 -1.15 7.04 -7.17
CA GLY A 351 -0.96 8.32 -7.85
C GLY A 351 -0.29 8.28 -9.22
N TYR A 352 -0.27 7.11 -9.88
CA TYR A 352 0.45 6.91 -11.14
C TYR A 352 -0.43 7.04 -12.39
N GLU A 353 -1.71 7.39 -12.25
CA GLU A 353 -2.64 7.53 -13.36
C GLU A 353 -2.19 8.52 -14.43
N ASP A 354 -1.57 9.63 -14.02
CA ASP A 354 -1.04 10.65 -14.92
C ASP A 354 0.22 10.19 -15.69
N PHE A 355 0.85 9.08 -15.28
CA PHE A 355 2.02 8.52 -15.95
C PHE A 355 1.65 7.50 -17.03
N ILE A 356 0.38 7.06 -17.08
CA ILE A 356 -0.11 6.20 -18.15
C ILE A 356 -0.19 7.04 -19.44
N GLU A 357 0.71 6.79 -20.40
CA GLU A 357 0.69 7.44 -21.70
C GLU A 357 -0.51 6.98 -22.52
N ALA A 358 -0.75 5.67 -22.56
CA ALA A 358 -1.97 5.06 -23.04
C ALA A 358 -2.09 3.63 -22.51
N ALA A 359 -3.32 3.08 -22.55
CA ALA A 359 -3.64 1.74 -22.10
C ALA A 359 -4.32 0.92 -23.21
N PHE A 360 -4.09 -0.40 -23.29
CA PHE A 360 -4.65 -1.25 -24.35
C PHE A 360 -4.66 -2.73 -23.99
N VAL A 361 -5.42 -3.53 -24.75
CA VAL A 361 -5.55 -4.99 -24.58
C VAL A 361 -5.09 -5.78 -25.79
N THR A 362 -5.11 -5.15 -26.97
CA THR A 362 -4.74 -5.81 -28.22
C THR A 362 -3.24 -5.78 -28.47
N TYR A 363 -2.79 -6.54 -29.45
CA TYR A 363 -1.41 -6.68 -29.89
C TYR A 363 -0.53 -7.52 -28.97
N THR A 364 -0.09 -8.68 -29.47
CA THR A 364 0.76 -9.62 -28.72
C THR A 364 2.24 -9.27 -28.76
N GLY A 365 2.75 -8.77 -29.90
CA GLY A 365 4.18 -8.56 -30.16
C GLY A 365 4.88 -9.84 -30.62
N ASP A 366 6.09 -9.67 -31.19
CA ASP A 366 6.84 -10.76 -31.84
C ASP A 366 8.04 -11.25 -31.00
N VAL A 367 8.28 -10.63 -29.83
CA VAL A 367 9.37 -11.04 -28.95
C VAL A 367 8.92 -12.23 -28.10
N ILE A 368 9.69 -13.32 -28.14
CA ILE A 368 9.42 -14.55 -27.40
C ILE A 368 10.53 -14.77 -26.38
N MET A 369 10.18 -15.12 -25.15
CA MET A 369 11.16 -15.56 -24.17
C MET A 369 11.38 -17.08 -24.27
N PRO A 370 12.63 -17.55 -24.13
CA PRO A 370 12.91 -18.97 -24.23
C PRO A 370 12.32 -19.75 -23.05
N VAL A 371 11.91 -21.00 -23.34
CA VAL A 371 11.45 -21.92 -22.30
C VAL A 371 12.64 -22.44 -21.50
N MET A 372 12.50 -22.42 -20.16
CA MET A 372 13.54 -22.90 -19.24
C MET A 372 13.83 -24.40 -19.47
N PRO A 373 15.08 -24.78 -19.82
CA PRO A 373 15.48 -26.18 -19.93
C PRO A 373 15.77 -26.77 -18.53
N LEU A 374 14.70 -27.02 -17.76
CA LEU A 374 14.77 -27.26 -16.31
C LEU A 374 15.68 -28.44 -15.94
N GLU A 375 15.58 -29.59 -16.63
CA GLU A 375 16.41 -30.77 -16.36
C GLU A 375 17.89 -30.50 -16.63
N TYR A 376 18.18 -29.74 -17.68
CA TYR A 376 19.55 -29.34 -18.00
C TYR A 376 20.11 -28.37 -16.95
N PHE A 377 19.30 -27.37 -16.53
CA PHE A 377 19.68 -26.44 -15.48
C PHE A 377 19.95 -27.14 -14.15
N ILE A 378 19.11 -28.12 -13.76
CA ILE A 378 19.30 -28.90 -12.52
C ILE A 378 20.65 -29.63 -12.56
N SER A 379 21.03 -30.17 -13.73
CA SER A 379 22.25 -30.97 -13.89
C SER A 379 23.52 -30.12 -14.04
N ASN A 380 23.41 -28.88 -14.53
CA ASN A 380 24.52 -28.02 -14.91
C ASN A 380 24.30 -26.54 -14.51
N PRO A 381 24.01 -26.23 -13.23
CA PRO A 381 23.67 -24.87 -12.82
C PRO A 381 24.83 -23.88 -13.01
N GLU A 382 26.11 -24.38 -13.02
CA GLU A 382 27.31 -23.57 -13.22
C GLU A 382 27.44 -23.02 -14.64
N GLU A 383 26.70 -23.54 -15.60
CA GLU A 383 26.67 -23.01 -16.97
C GLU A 383 25.79 -21.76 -17.12
N PHE A 384 25.07 -21.40 -16.07
CA PHE A 384 24.16 -20.25 -16.05
C PHE A 384 24.66 -19.16 -15.10
N THR A 385 24.27 -17.92 -15.40
CA THR A 385 24.28 -16.82 -14.44
C THR A 385 22.95 -16.83 -13.69
N ILE A 386 22.97 -17.05 -12.37
CA ILE A 386 21.74 -17.13 -11.57
C ILE A 386 21.52 -15.82 -10.85
N ILE A 387 20.38 -15.18 -11.09
CA ILE A 387 19.98 -13.90 -10.47
C ILE A 387 18.82 -14.13 -9.50
N ASP A 388 19.04 -13.77 -8.23
CA ASP A 388 18.02 -13.75 -7.19
C ASP A 388 17.44 -12.33 -7.06
N VAL A 389 16.18 -12.15 -7.48
CA VAL A 389 15.50 -10.84 -7.41
C VAL A 389 14.69 -10.66 -6.12
N ARG A 390 14.91 -11.50 -5.10
CA ARG A 390 14.35 -11.30 -3.76
C ARG A 390 15.06 -10.17 -3.03
N ASN A 391 14.40 -9.61 -2.02
CA ASN A 391 15.03 -8.64 -1.14
C ASN A 391 16.20 -9.28 -0.38
N GLU A 392 17.20 -8.48 -0.04
CA GLU A 392 18.42 -8.97 0.64
C GLU A 392 18.11 -9.76 1.94
N ASN A 393 17.13 -9.30 2.72
CA ASN A 393 16.75 -9.97 3.96
C ASN A 393 16.15 -11.36 3.72
N GLU A 394 15.42 -11.55 2.61
CA GLU A 394 14.91 -12.87 2.22
C GLU A 394 16.05 -13.81 1.82
N MET A 395 17.03 -13.29 1.07
CA MET A 395 18.20 -14.06 0.64
C MET A 395 19.08 -14.42 1.84
N LYS A 396 19.34 -13.49 2.76
CA LYS A 396 20.11 -13.73 3.99
C LYS A 396 19.45 -14.78 4.90
N LYS A 397 18.12 -14.78 5.00
CA LYS A 397 17.37 -15.77 5.78
C LYS A 397 17.38 -17.17 5.15
N LYS A 398 17.32 -17.24 3.82
CA LYS A 398 17.33 -18.52 3.09
C LYS A 398 17.91 -18.31 1.69
N THR A 399 19.13 -18.77 1.47
CA THR A 399 19.75 -18.85 0.13
C THR A 399 19.15 -20.04 -0.62
N ILE A 400 18.64 -19.84 -1.84
CA ILE A 400 18.09 -20.91 -2.69
C ILE A 400 19.20 -21.50 -3.55
N PHE A 401 20.00 -20.66 -4.23
CA PHE A 401 21.15 -21.06 -5.01
C PHE A 401 22.41 -20.39 -4.46
N LYS A 402 23.40 -21.21 -4.08
CA LYS A 402 24.62 -20.74 -3.38
C LYS A 402 25.38 -19.66 -4.15
N ASP A 403 25.46 -19.79 -5.48
CA ASP A 403 26.25 -18.91 -6.34
C ASP A 403 25.38 -17.88 -7.08
N SER A 404 24.16 -17.60 -6.58
CA SER A 404 23.30 -16.58 -7.16
C SER A 404 23.77 -15.17 -6.81
N LEU A 405 23.72 -14.27 -7.79
CA LEU A 405 23.87 -12.83 -7.57
C LEU A 405 22.54 -12.25 -7.12
N ASN A 406 22.49 -11.63 -5.95
CA ASN A 406 21.27 -10.98 -5.46
C ASN A 406 21.20 -9.53 -5.94
N ILE A 407 20.20 -9.25 -6.76
CA ILE A 407 19.82 -7.89 -7.18
C ILE A 407 18.32 -7.75 -6.95
N PRO A 408 17.89 -7.10 -5.86
CA PRO A 408 16.46 -6.93 -5.56
C PRO A 408 15.70 -6.31 -6.72
N LEU A 409 14.48 -6.82 -6.99
CA LEU A 409 13.67 -6.41 -8.15
C LEU A 409 13.47 -4.88 -8.24
N GLY A 410 13.27 -4.21 -7.10
CA GLY A 410 13.10 -2.76 -7.04
C GLY A 410 14.35 -1.96 -7.45
N GLU A 411 15.54 -2.58 -7.42
CA GLU A 411 16.82 -1.98 -7.77
C GLU A 411 17.34 -2.45 -9.15
N LEU A 412 16.72 -3.49 -9.71
CA LEU A 412 17.27 -4.20 -10.86
C LEU A 412 17.51 -3.30 -12.09
N ARG A 413 16.61 -2.36 -12.37
CA ARG A 413 16.77 -1.45 -13.52
C ARG A 413 17.95 -0.50 -13.35
N GLU A 414 18.26 -0.08 -12.14
CA GLU A 414 19.40 0.77 -11.81
C GLU A 414 20.72 0.00 -11.78
N ARG A 415 20.65 -1.27 -11.41
CA ARG A 415 21.79 -2.16 -11.24
C ARG A 415 21.94 -3.17 -12.38
N ILE A 416 21.25 -2.96 -13.48
CA ILE A 416 21.21 -3.89 -14.62
C ILE A 416 22.60 -4.23 -15.18
N LYS A 417 23.54 -3.28 -15.12
CA LYS A 417 24.92 -3.48 -15.56
C LYS A 417 25.73 -4.45 -14.68
N GLU A 418 25.23 -4.81 -13.51
CA GLU A 418 25.85 -5.82 -12.64
C GLU A 418 25.55 -7.25 -13.12
N VAL A 419 24.54 -7.43 -14.01
CA VAL A 419 24.20 -8.75 -14.57
C VAL A 419 25.27 -9.17 -15.57
N PRO A 420 25.99 -10.29 -15.32
CA PRO A 420 27.06 -10.75 -16.22
C PRO A 420 26.49 -11.26 -17.54
N ALA A 421 27.05 -10.79 -18.67
CA ALA A 421 26.60 -11.10 -20.02
C ALA A 421 27.33 -12.28 -20.70
N GLY A 422 28.02 -13.12 -19.93
CA GLY A 422 28.88 -14.20 -20.48
C GLY A 422 28.22 -15.57 -20.60
N LYS A 423 27.05 -15.79 -19.98
CA LYS A 423 26.32 -17.05 -19.93
C LYS A 423 24.82 -16.80 -20.04
N PRO A 424 24.02 -17.81 -20.40
CA PRO A 424 22.55 -17.75 -20.25
C PRO A 424 22.17 -17.34 -18.81
N VAL A 425 21.15 -16.48 -18.67
CA VAL A 425 20.73 -15.96 -17.37
C VAL A 425 19.46 -16.69 -16.90
N VAL A 426 19.46 -17.12 -15.63
CA VAL A 426 18.30 -17.68 -14.96
C VAL A 426 17.89 -16.74 -13.84
N VAL A 427 16.63 -16.29 -13.86
CA VAL A 427 16.09 -15.36 -12.85
C VAL A 427 15.14 -16.12 -11.96
N HIS A 428 15.28 -15.97 -10.64
CA HIS A 428 14.38 -16.57 -9.67
C HIS A 428 13.97 -15.59 -8.56
N CYS A 429 12.86 -15.95 -7.90
CA CYS A 429 12.43 -15.32 -6.66
C CYS A 429 11.90 -16.39 -5.68
N ALA A 430 10.99 -16.07 -4.77
CA ALA A 430 10.40 -17.03 -3.85
C ALA A 430 9.27 -17.89 -4.47
N GLY A 431 8.56 -17.39 -5.49
CA GLY A 431 7.34 -18.05 -5.99
C GLY A 431 6.95 -17.84 -7.45
N GLY A 432 7.72 -17.05 -8.22
CA GLY A 432 7.55 -16.87 -9.67
C GLY A 432 7.16 -15.44 -10.10
N SER A 433 6.31 -14.71 -9.40
CA SER A 433 5.79 -13.42 -9.87
C SER A 433 6.85 -12.32 -10.00
N ARG A 434 7.81 -12.23 -9.09
CA ARG A 434 8.92 -11.26 -9.19
C ARG A 434 9.93 -11.65 -10.26
N SER A 435 10.16 -12.95 -10.46
CA SER A 435 11.09 -13.41 -11.48
C SER A 435 10.57 -13.19 -12.91
N ALA A 436 9.26 -13.17 -13.12
CA ALA A 436 8.67 -12.76 -14.40
C ALA A 436 9.03 -11.32 -14.76
N ALA A 437 8.87 -10.38 -13.81
CA ALA A 437 9.30 -9.01 -14.02
C ALA A 437 10.83 -8.89 -14.15
N GLY A 438 11.59 -9.57 -13.28
CA GLY A 438 13.05 -9.52 -13.31
C GLY A 438 13.64 -10.07 -14.60
N SER A 439 13.15 -11.21 -15.08
CA SER A 439 13.61 -11.80 -16.35
C SER A 439 13.28 -10.92 -17.56
N SER A 440 12.09 -10.31 -17.58
CA SER A 440 11.71 -9.40 -18.67
C SER A 440 12.57 -8.12 -18.69
N ILE A 441 12.92 -7.56 -17.52
CA ILE A 441 13.85 -6.41 -17.40
C ILE A 441 15.22 -6.78 -17.95
N ILE A 442 15.76 -7.94 -17.56
CA ILE A 442 17.09 -8.39 -18.01
C ILE A 442 17.06 -8.70 -19.51
N ALA A 443 16.00 -9.37 -20.00
CA ALA A 443 15.87 -9.67 -21.44
C ALA A 443 15.78 -8.41 -22.29
N ALA A 444 15.09 -7.38 -21.83
CA ALA A 444 15.01 -6.08 -22.51
C ALA A 444 16.38 -5.40 -22.64
N GLU A 445 17.27 -5.56 -21.65
CA GLU A 445 18.61 -4.98 -21.67
C GLU A 445 19.60 -5.80 -22.50
N LEU A 446 19.62 -7.13 -22.30
CA LEU A 446 20.58 -8.02 -22.97
C LEU A 446 20.22 -8.35 -24.43
N GLY A 447 18.99 -8.06 -24.83
CA GLY A 447 18.49 -8.40 -26.16
C GLY A 447 18.41 -9.91 -26.42
N THR A 448 18.45 -10.31 -27.70
CA THR A 448 18.26 -11.72 -28.11
C THR A 448 19.55 -12.54 -28.14
N GLU A 449 20.71 -11.93 -27.92
CA GLU A 449 22.00 -12.63 -28.02
C GLU A 449 22.25 -13.57 -26.81
N ILE A 450 21.73 -13.19 -25.63
CA ILE A 450 21.89 -13.96 -24.40
C ILE A 450 20.52 -14.45 -23.96
N PRO A 451 20.28 -15.77 -23.91
CA PRO A 451 19.02 -16.31 -23.42
C PRO A 451 18.79 -15.94 -21.94
N VAL A 452 17.59 -15.38 -21.66
CA VAL A 452 17.15 -15.06 -20.29
C VAL A 452 15.95 -15.92 -19.97
N TYR A 453 16.06 -16.71 -18.91
CA TYR A 453 15.05 -17.64 -18.46
C TYR A 453 14.42 -17.16 -17.14
N ASP A 454 13.10 -17.23 -17.07
CA ASP A 454 12.37 -17.12 -15.82
C ASP A 454 12.20 -18.51 -15.22
N LEU A 455 12.74 -18.77 -14.04
CA LEU A 455 12.56 -20.04 -13.33
C LEU A 455 11.11 -20.21 -12.85
N GLY A 456 10.38 -19.10 -12.65
CA GLY A 456 8.97 -19.10 -12.32
C GLY A 456 8.65 -19.92 -11.07
N GLY A 457 7.54 -20.64 -11.13
CA GLY A 457 7.07 -21.50 -10.04
C GLY A 457 7.96 -22.70 -9.71
N ALA A 458 8.82 -23.15 -10.66
CA ALA A 458 9.74 -24.27 -10.47
C ALA A 458 10.77 -24.02 -9.34
N VAL A 459 11.01 -22.78 -8.96
CA VAL A 459 11.87 -22.44 -7.81
C VAL A 459 11.46 -23.16 -6.52
N ARG A 460 10.21 -23.54 -6.36
CA ARG A 460 9.69 -24.22 -5.16
C ARG A 460 10.31 -25.60 -4.97
N ASP A 461 10.66 -26.27 -6.05
CA ASP A 461 11.28 -27.60 -6.01
C ASP A 461 12.70 -27.53 -5.44
N PHE A 462 13.41 -26.44 -5.68
CA PHE A 462 14.73 -26.17 -5.10
C PHE A 462 14.65 -25.67 -3.64
N SER A 463 13.56 -25.02 -3.28
CA SER A 463 13.36 -24.50 -1.92
C SER A 463 13.03 -25.60 -0.91
N SER A 464 12.54 -26.76 -1.34
CA SER A 464 12.14 -27.91 -0.52
C SER A 464 13.23 -28.97 -0.36
N SER A 465 14.40 -28.82 -0.99
CA SER A 465 15.45 -29.86 -1.06
C SER A 465 16.39 -29.90 0.14
N GLU A 466 16.16 -29.10 1.18
CA GLU A 466 16.82 -29.27 2.50
C GLU A 466 15.92 -30.12 3.41
N LYS A 467 15.98 -31.45 3.23
CA LYS A 467 15.62 -32.45 4.26
C LYS A 467 16.82 -33.31 4.56
#